data_dca5c2d3d973d265f57d5742317ac4ba
#
_entry.id   dca5c2d3d973d265f57d5742317ac4ba
#
_cell.length_a   1.000
_cell.length_b   1.000
_cell.length_c   1.000
_cell.angle_alpha   90.00
_cell.angle_beta   90.00
_cell.angle_gamma   90.00
#
_symmetry.space_group_name_H-M   'P 1'
#
loop_
_entity.id
_entity.type
_entity.pdbx_description
1 polymer ?
#
loop_
_entity_poly.entity_id
_entity_poly.type
_entity_poly.pdbx_seq_one_letter_code
_entity_poly.pdbx_strand_id
1 'polypeptide(L)'
;NKVINDLNLNVITYIPKQTAAHRDVTLGGIPGVNDELHDKFTEQVKLEPFRRALDELKPDVWFNAIRKDQTEFRQGLDVLSLSKDGVLKVAPLFEKTDSDLDKYLDEHNLPNEFDYFDPTKVEEHRECGLHTQL
;
A
#
# COMPACT_ATOMS: atom_id res chain seq x y z
N ASN A 1 -5.05 1.66 -16.31
CA ASN A 1 -6.21 2.57 -16.23
C ASN A 1 -7.58 1.95 -16.55
N LYS A 2 -7.63 0.64 -16.92
CA LYS A 2 -8.89 -0.04 -17.18
C LYS A 2 -9.79 -0.03 -15.94
N VAL A 3 -9.28 -0.42 -14.77
CA VAL A 3 -10.02 -0.45 -13.49
C VAL A 3 -10.61 0.92 -13.14
N ILE A 4 -9.85 2.01 -13.34
CA ILE A 4 -10.31 3.38 -13.08
C ILE A 4 -11.53 3.70 -13.93
N ASN A 5 -11.50 3.35 -15.22
CA ASN A 5 -12.59 3.62 -16.14
C ASN A 5 -13.80 2.71 -15.88
N ASP A 6 -13.56 1.41 -15.71
CA ASP A 6 -14.62 0.41 -15.52
C ASP A 6 -15.42 0.67 -14.23
N LEU A 7 -14.76 1.14 -13.18
CA LEU A 7 -15.38 1.44 -11.88
C LEU A 7 -15.66 2.93 -11.65
N ASN A 8 -15.40 3.79 -12.65
CA ASN A 8 -15.58 5.25 -12.56
C ASN A 8 -14.95 5.87 -11.30
N LEU A 9 -13.70 5.50 -11.01
CA LEU A 9 -13.00 5.92 -9.79
C LEU A 9 -12.49 7.36 -9.91
N ASN A 10 -12.67 8.14 -8.84
CA ASN A 10 -11.99 9.44 -8.67
C ASN A 10 -10.57 9.20 -8.14
N VAL A 11 -9.58 9.12 -9.04
CA VAL A 11 -8.19 8.79 -8.70
C VAL A 11 -7.29 10.01 -8.78
N ILE A 12 -6.57 10.26 -7.70
CA ILE A 12 -5.49 11.25 -7.64
C ILE A 12 -4.17 10.47 -7.51
N THR A 13 -3.21 10.77 -8.39
CA THR A 13 -1.92 10.07 -8.41
C THR A 13 -0.81 10.91 -7.79
N TYR A 14 -0.18 10.39 -6.75
CA TYR A 14 1.02 10.95 -6.14
C TYR A 14 2.25 10.15 -6.56
N ILE A 15 3.18 10.81 -7.23
CA ILE A 15 4.42 10.18 -7.70
C ILE A 15 5.60 10.63 -6.81
N PRO A 16 6.67 9.81 -6.69
CA PRO A 16 7.91 10.21 -6.03
C PRO A 16 8.50 11.51 -6.59
N LYS A 17 9.08 12.35 -5.73
CA LYS A 17 9.77 13.58 -6.18
C LYS A 17 11.00 13.30 -7.03
N GLN A 18 11.70 12.18 -6.75
CA GLN A 18 12.82 11.73 -7.57
C GLN A 18 12.33 10.81 -8.67
N THR A 19 12.86 10.97 -9.88
CA THR A 19 12.60 10.04 -10.99
C THR A 19 13.24 8.68 -10.75
N ALA A 20 12.74 7.63 -11.41
CA ALA A 20 13.36 6.30 -11.36
C ALA A 20 14.84 6.36 -11.79
N ALA A 21 15.15 7.05 -12.91
CA ALA A 21 16.52 7.21 -13.40
C ALA A 21 17.44 7.88 -12.36
N HIS A 22 16.96 8.89 -11.63
CA HIS A 22 17.76 9.52 -10.57
C HIS A 22 18.03 8.53 -9.43
N ARG A 23 17.04 7.76 -9.03
CA ARG A 23 17.21 6.72 -7.99
C ARG A 23 18.17 5.61 -8.44
N ASP A 24 18.07 5.15 -9.69
CA ASP A 24 18.98 4.13 -10.23
C ASP A 24 20.46 4.58 -10.15
N VAL A 25 20.74 5.85 -10.47
CA VAL A 25 22.09 6.40 -10.35
C VAL A 25 22.54 6.53 -8.88
N THR A 26 21.64 6.92 -7.97
CA THR A 26 22.00 7.25 -6.58
C THR A 26 21.91 6.07 -5.62
N LEU A 27 21.08 5.06 -5.92
CA LEU A 27 20.85 3.89 -5.07
C LEU A 27 21.31 2.58 -5.72
N GLY A 28 21.72 2.60 -7.00
CA GLY A 28 22.15 1.42 -7.73
C GLY A 28 21.02 0.48 -8.15
N GLY A 29 19.79 0.97 -8.25
CA GLY A 29 18.58 0.19 -8.55
C GLY A 29 17.63 0.08 -7.36
N ILE A 30 16.97 -1.07 -7.22
CA ILE A 30 16.11 -1.38 -6.05
C ILE A 30 16.99 -2.07 -4.99
N PRO A 31 17.25 -1.41 -3.84
CA PRO A 31 18.07 -2.00 -2.78
C PRO A 31 17.38 -3.23 -2.17
N GLY A 32 18.15 -4.28 -1.86
CA GLY A 32 17.65 -5.43 -1.12
C GLY A 32 17.23 -5.08 0.32
N VAL A 33 16.43 -5.93 0.95
CA VAL A 33 15.86 -5.67 2.29
C VAL A 33 16.91 -5.49 3.39
N ASN A 34 18.09 -6.06 3.22
CA ASN A 34 19.21 -5.95 4.16
C ASN A 34 20.22 -4.84 3.77
N ASP A 35 19.94 -4.08 2.71
CA ASP A 35 20.75 -2.97 2.29
C ASP A 35 20.41 -1.73 3.12
N GLU A 36 21.43 -0.99 3.57
CA GLU A 36 21.25 0.24 4.34
C GLU A 36 20.46 1.33 3.56
N LEU A 37 20.42 1.22 2.24
CA LEU A 37 19.68 2.14 1.37
C LEU A 37 18.20 1.76 1.20
N HIS A 38 17.76 0.57 1.71
CA HIS A 38 16.39 0.12 1.52
C HIS A 38 15.34 1.02 2.16
N ASP A 39 15.61 1.49 3.37
CA ASP A 39 14.70 2.42 4.06
C ASP A 39 14.59 3.75 3.33
N LYS A 40 15.72 4.26 2.82
CA LYS A 40 15.73 5.48 2.00
C LYS A 40 14.95 5.30 0.69
N PHE A 41 15.07 4.15 0.05
CA PHE A 41 14.30 3.81 -1.14
C PHE A 41 12.81 3.77 -0.83
N THR A 42 12.40 3.03 0.21
CA THR A 42 11.00 2.91 0.66
C THR A 42 10.41 4.28 0.99
N GLU A 43 11.15 5.12 1.71
CA GLU A 43 10.77 6.49 2.02
C GLU A 43 10.48 7.29 0.74
N GLN A 44 11.40 7.27 -0.23
CA GLN A 44 11.29 8.06 -1.45
C GLN A 44 10.16 7.59 -2.38
N VAL A 45 9.94 6.27 -2.50
CA VAL A 45 8.99 5.74 -3.49
C VAL A 45 7.58 5.55 -2.96
N LYS A 46 7.42 5.43 -1.64
CA LYS A 46 6.13 5.07 -1.05
C LYS A 46 5.69 5.96 0.10
N LEU A 47 6.52 6.14 1.13
CA LEU A 47 6.08 6.81 2.35
C LEU A 47 5.94 8.32 2.16
N GLU A 48 6.91 8.99 1.51
CA GLU A 48 6.81 10.42 1.23
C GLU A 48 5.61 10.77 0.34
N PRO A 49 5.40 10.14 -0.82
CA PRO A 49 4.22 10.44 -1.64
C PRO A 49 2.91 10.22 -0.90
N PHE A 50 2.83 9.19 -0.07
CA PHE A 50 1.62 8.89 0.69
C PHE A 50 1.38 9.92 1.80
N ARG A 51 2.41 10.30 2.59
CA ARG A 51 2.27 11.38 3.58
C ARG A 51 1.84 12.70 2.94
N ARG A 52 2.45 13.06 1.81
CA ARG A 52 2.08 14.25 1.06
C ARG A 52 0.61 14.20 0.61
N ALA A 53 0.11 13.03 0.19
CA ALA A 53 -1.31 12.84 -0.11
C ALA A 53 -2.20 13.08 1.11
N LEU A 54 -1.84 12.53 2.28
CA LEU A 54 -2.59 12.77 3.52
C LEU A 54 -2.57 14.25 3.93
N ASP A 55 -1.43 14.92 3.83
CA ASP A 55 -1.27 16.33 4.18
C ASP A 55 -2.11 17.26 3.27
N GLU A 56 -2.17 16.96 1.98
CA GLU A 56 -2.89 17.76 1.00
C GLU A 56 -4.40 17.48 1.02
N LEU A 57 -4.80 16.21 1.12
CA LEU A 57 -6.20 15.79 1.06
C LEU A 57 -6.90 15.89 2.41
N LYS A 58 -6.15 15.80 3.51
CA LYS A 58 -6.65 15.84 4.91
C LYS A 58 -7.88 14.96 5.12
N PRO A 59 -7.80 13.64 4.80
CA PRO A 59 -8.94 12.76 4.93
C PRO A 59 -9.30 12.54 6.40
N ASP A 60 -10.59 12.47 6.71
CA ASP A 60 -11.08 12.03 8.02
C ASP A 60 -10.98 10.53 8.18
N VAL A 61 -11.11 9.80 7.07
CA VAL A 61 -11.12 8.33 7.03
C VAL A 61 -10.22 7.81 5.91
N TRP A 62 -9.42 6.79 6.23
CA TRP A 62 -8.61 6.04 5.30
C TRP A 62 -9.05 4.58 5.25
N PHE A 63 -9.67 4.16 4.15
CA PHE A 63 -9.96 2.76 3.87
C PHE A 63 -8.72 2.05 3.32
N ASN A 64 -8.44 0.86 3.84
CA ASN A 64 -7.35 0.02 3.35
C ASN A 64 -7.81 -1.43 3.19
N ALA A 65 -7.02 -2.23 2.48
CA ALA A 65 -7.31 -3.64 2.20
C ALA A 65 -6.45 -4.60 3.06
N ILE A 66 -6.10 -4.19 4.28
CA ILE A 66 -5.37 -5.06 5.21
C ILE A 66 -6.25 -6.24 5.59
N ARG A 67 -5.62 -7.44 5.62
CA ARG A 67 -6.25 -8.65 6.15
C ARG A 67 -5.34 -9.27 7.21
N LYS A 68 -5.94 -9.84 8.25
CA LYS A 68 -5.23 -10.41 9.39
C LYS A 68 -4.38 -11.64 9.05
N ASP A 69 -4.74 -12.38 7.99
CA ASP A 69 -4.07 -13.59 7.55
C ASP A 69 -2.79 -13.35 6.73
N GLN A 70 -2.52 -12.11 6.32
CA GLN A 70 -1.40 -11.80 5.43
C GLN A 70 -0.03 -11.78 6.12
N THR A 71 0.03 -11.31 7.39
CA THR A 71 1.28 -11.29 8.16
C THR A 71 1.01 -11.44 9.65
N GLU A 72 1.99 -11.92 10.43
CA GLU A 72 1.90 -12.01 11.88
C GLU A 72 1.65 -10.64 12.54
N PHE A 73 2.31 -9.58 12.03
CA PHE A 73 2.07 -8.21 12.48
C PHE A 73 0.59 -7.82 12.37
N ARG A 74 -0.07 -8.18 11.24
CA ARG A 74 -1.45 -7.81 11.00
C ARG A 74 -2.45 -8.54 11.88
N GLN A 75 -2.11 -9.73 12.39
CA GLN A 75 -2.97 -10.44 13.34
C GLN A 75 -3.23 -9.65 14.63
N GLY A 76 -2.30 -8.76 15.00
CA GLY A 76 -2.43 -7.88 16.16
C GLY A 76 -3.16 -6.56 15.90
N LEU A 77 -3.63 -6.32 14.68
CA LEU A 77 -4.39 -5.12 14.33
C LEU A 77 -5.90 -5.32 14.54
N ASP A 78 -6.67 -4.27 14.25
CA ASP A 78 -8.13 -4.30 14.35
C ASP A 78 -8.74 -3.74 13.05
N VAL A 79 -10.02 -4.01 12.83
CA VAL A 79 -10.83 -3.44 11.73
C VAL A 79 -10.80 -1.91 11.76
N LEU A 80 -10.79 -1.33 12.94
CA LEU A 80 -10.73 0.12 13.16
C LEU A 80 -9.50 0.49 13.99
N SER A 81 -8.77 1.50 13.54
CA SER A 81 -7.68 2.09 14.32
C SER A 81 -7.50 3.56 13.97
N LEU A 82 -6.76 4.30 14.78
CA LEU A 82 -6.37 5.67 14.47
C LEU A 82 -4.92 5.73 14.01
N SER A 83 -4.63 6.55 13.00
CA SER A 83 -3.26 6.91 12.68
C SER A 83 -2.69 7.82 13.77
N LYS A 84 -1.37 8.05 13.72
CA LYS A 84 -0.69 9.01 14.64
C LYS A 84 -1.25 10.43 14.49
N ASP A 85 -1.72 10.78 13.31
CA ASP A 85 -2.26 12.10 12.96
C ASP A 85 -3.79 12.19 13.14
N GLY A 86 -4.40 11.16 13.74
CA GLY A 86 -5.83 11.14 14.07
C GLY A 86 -6.77 10.74 12.94
N VAL A 87 -6.26 10.29 11.80
CA VAL A 87 -7.09 9.76 10.69
C VAL A 87 -7.64 8.39 11.09
N LEU A 88 -8.95 8.19 10.96
CA LEU A 88 -9.58 6.89 11.19
C LEU A 88 -9.21 5.91 10.06
N LYS A 89 -8.48 4.86 10.42
CA LYS A 89 -8.16 3.75 9.49
C LYS A 89 -9.25 2.68 9.59
N VAL A 90 -9.78 2.27 8.44
CA VAL A 90 -10.83 1.26 8.34
C VAL A 90 -10.38 0.15 7.39
N ALA A 91 -10.35 -1.09 7.88
CA ALA A 91 -9.97 -2.28 7.12
C ALA A 91 -11.19 -3.20 6.90
N PRO A 92 -12.09 -2.92 5.95
CA PRO A 92 -13.33 -3.67 5.81
C PRO A 92 -13.12 -5.13 5.37
N LEU A 93 -11.95 -5.46 4.84
CA LEU A 93 -11.58 -6.80 4.41
C LEU A 93 -10.79 -7.58 5.47
N PHE A 94 -10.64 -7.04 6.68
CA PHE A 94 -9.74 -7.55 7.71
C PHE A 94 -9.92 -9.04 8.04
N GLU A 95 -11.17 -9.50 8.12
CA GLU A 95 -11.54 -10.89 8.43
C GLU A 95 -11.67 -11.78 7.18
N LYS A 96 -11.42 -11.24 5.98
CA LYS A 96 -11.57 -11.99 4.73
C LYS A 96 -10.33 -12.80 4.40
N THR A 97 -10.54 -14.01 3.87
CA THR A 97 -9.50 -14.88 3.30
C THR A 97 -9.31 -14.60 1.81
N ASP A 98 -8.22 -15.14 1.21
CA ASP A 98 -8.02 -15.08 -0.25
C ASP A 98 -9.21 -15.71 -0.98
N SER A 99 -9.69 -16.88 -0.50
CA SER A 99 -10.85 -17.56 -1.09
C SER A 99 -12.14 -16.73 -1.04
N ASP A 100 -12.34 -15.93 0.04
CA ASP A 100 -13.50 -15.03 0.13
C ASP A 100 -13.39 -13.90 -0.90
N LEU A 101 -12.16 -13.39 -1.13
CA LEU A 101 -11.94 -12.33 -2.11
C LEU A 101 -12.08 -12.85 -3.55
N ASP A 102 -11.51 -14.01 -3.87
CA ASP A 102 -11.63 -14.61 -5.20
C ASP A 102 -13.10 -14.84 -5.55
N LYS A 103 -13.85 -15.41 -4.61
CA LYS A 103 -15.29 -15.61 -4.78
C LYS A 103 -16.04 -14.29 -4.99
N TYR A 104 -15.72 -13.26 -4.22
CA TYR A 104 -16.34 -11.94 -4.37
C TYR A 104 -16.02 -11.30 -5.73
N LEU A 105 -14.76 -11.37 -6.17
CA LEU A 105 -14.35 -10.84 -7.47
C LEU A 105 -15.09 -11.56 -8.62
N ASP A 106 -15.20 -12.88 -8.55
CA ASP A 106 -15.91 -13.69 -9.54
C ASP A 106 -17.43 -13.39 -9.55
N GLU A 107 -18.08 -13.35 -8.39
CA GLU A 107 -19.51 -13.07 -8.26
C GLU A 107 -19.88 -11.68 -8.81
N HIS A 108 -19.00 -10.71 -8.68
CA HIS A 108 -19.23 -9.33 -9.12
C HIS A 108 -18.55 -8.99 -10.46
N ASN A 109 -17.91 -9.97 -11.11
CA ASN A 109 -17.18 -9.79 -12.37
C ASN A 109 -16.18 -8.63 -12.30
N LEU A 110 -15.44 -8.54 -11.18
CA LEU A 110 -14.43 -7.52 -10.94
C LEU A 110 -13.07 -7.95 -11.49
N PRO A 111 -12.25 -7.00 -12.00
CA PRO A 111 -10.92 -7.31 -12.48
C PRO A 111 -9.99 -7.71 -11.32
N ASN A 112 -9.12 -8.69 -11.56
CA ASN A 112 -8.01 -9.02 -10.66
C ASN A 112 -6.66 -8.74 -11.34
N GLU A 113 -5.62 -8.46 -10.55
CA GLU A 113 -4.26 -8.23 -11.02
C GLU A 113 -3.34 -9.31 -10.45
N PHE A 114 -2.85 -10.18 -11.33
CA PHE A 114 -2.02 -11.32 -10.96
C PHE A 114 -0.51 -11.01 -10.98
N ASP A 115 -0.10 -9.93 -11.66
CA ASP A 115 1.30 -9.56 -11.86
C ASP A 115 1.72 -8.37 -10.97
N TYR A 116 1.00 -8.14 -9.85
CA TYR A 116 1.32 -7.05 -8.95
C TYR A 116 2.63 -7.31 -8.18
N PHE A 117 3.55 -6.37 -8.29
CA PHE A 117 4.81 -6.38 -7.55
C PHE A 117 5.00 -5.06 -6.79
N ASP A 118 5.29 -5.15 -5.49
CA ASP A 118 5.64 -4.00 -4.64
C ASP A 118 7.16 -4.00 -4.37
N PRO A 119 7.93 -3.11 -5.02
CA PRO A 119 9.38 -3.08 -4.89
C PRO A 119 9.87 -2.69 -3.48
N THR A 120 9.00 -2.17 -2.63
CA THR A 120 9.35 -1.84 -1.23
C THR A 120 9.19 -3.03 -0.28
N LYS A 121 8.50 -4.08 -0.70
CA LYS A 121 8.39 -5.32 0.06
C LYS A 121 9.55 -6.27 -0.20
N VAL A 122 9.90 -6.47 -1.46
CA VAL A 122 10.90 -7.43 -1.97
C VAL A 122 10.55 -8.90 -1.63
N GLU A 123 10.01 -9.15 -0.44
CA GLU A 123 9.55 -10.46 0.06
C GLU A 123 8.03 -10.44 0.30
N GLU A 124 7.34 -11.54 -0.01
CA GLU A 124 5.85 -11.58 0.00
C GLU A 124 5.23 -11.29 1.37
N HIS A 125 5.83 -11.76 2.46
CA HIS A 125 5.26 -11.65 3.81
C HIS A 125 5.81 -10.47 4.63
N ARG A 126 6.50 -9.51 3.97
CA ARG A 126 7.08 -8.35 4.64
C ARG A 126 6.11 -7.16 4.64
N GLU A 127 6.11 -6.40 5.74
CA GLU A 127 5.45 -5.10 5.80
C GLU A 127 6.30 -4.02 5.11
N CYS A 128 5.65 -3.15 4.35
CA CYS A 128 6.31 -2.09 3.57
C CYS A 128 6.46 -0.76 4.31
N GLY A 129 6.22 -0.73 5.61
CA GLY A 129 6.29 0.48 6.43
C GLY A 129 5.02 1.35 6.42
N LEU A 130 4.13 1.23 5.41
CA LEU A 130 2.94 2.07 5.32
C LEU A 130 2.00 1.92 6.52
N HIS A 131 1.81 0.69 7.01
CA HIS A 131 0.90 0.39 8.13
C HIS A 131 1.59 0.37 9.48
N THR A 132 2.93 0.36 9.50
CA THR A 132 3.73 0.35 10.74
C THR A 132 4.18 1.76 11.15
N GLN A 133 4.29 2.69 10.20
CA GLN A 133 4.83 4.03 10.42
C GLN A 133 3.78 5.14 10.37
N LEU A 134 2.64 4.92 9.70
CA LEU A 134 1.57 5.92 9.50
C LEU A 134 0.27 5.62 10.27
#